data_da6a0fa8b8c77b6d7b615b72266310f3
#
_entry.id   da6a0fa8b8c77b6d7b615b72266310f3
#
_cell.length_a   1.000
_cell.length_b   1.000
_cell.length_c   1.000
_cell.angle_alpha   90.00
_cell.angle_beta   90.00
_cell.angle_gamma   90.00
#
_symmetry.space_group_name_H-M   'P 1'
#
loop_
_entity.id
_entity.type
_entity.pdbx_description
1 polymer ?
#
loop_
_entity_poly.entity_id
_entity_poly.type
_entity_poly.pdbx_seq_one_letter_code
_entity_poly.pdbx_strand_id
1 'polypeptide(L)'
;MSLENKAGTCNLAGKFCTVAFLEKWRYRLGESSLRRQMKKNHRQVKAFNLRQAKEVGILFDATTLEKYEPVRSFIAFLQEQGIHTHVLGYINDKKIPDSYLLRRSFHFFSKNDLSWIFKPVSQHAINFYEKNFDILFCLDTENLFPLRYIATLSRAHFKVGRFFPDHQHFDFMINLKEDTSVAYLIEQIKVYLSNLRTSNESEINKPIPAEK
;
A
#
# COMPACT_ATOMS: atom_id res chain seq x y z
N MET A 1 41.76 24.40 47.21
CA MET A 1 40.68 23.49 47.64
C MET A 1 39.47 23.91 46.80
N SER A 2 39.18 23.18 45.77
CA SER A 2 37.87 23.21 45.08
C SER A 2 37.79 21.96 44.22
N LEU A 3 36.96 21.04 44.65
CA LEU A 3 36.60 19.82 43.91
C LEU A 3 35.48 20.16 42.98
N GLU A 4 35.74 20.24 41.68
CA GLU A 4 34.70 20.41 40.65
C GLU A 4 34.14 19.05 40.23
N ASN A 5 32.86 18.95 40.34
CA ASN A 5 31.99 17.90 39.88
C ASN A 5 32.11 17.70 38.37
N LYS A 6 32.68 16.59 37.92
CA LYS A 6 32.51 16.04 36.57
C LYS A 6 31.57 14.84 36.63
N ALA A 7 30.29 15.06 36.58
CA ALA A 7 29.32 13.99 36.34
C ALA A 7 28.11 14.59 35.62
N GLY A 8 28.00 14.40 34.31
CA GLY A 8 26.80 14.84 33.60
C GLY A 8 26.79 14.79 32.08
N THR A 9 27.65 14.07 31.38
CA THR A 9 27.63 14.08 29.91
C THR A 9 27.64 12.73 29.20
N CYS A 10 27.28 11.65 29.88
CA CYS A 10 27.39 10.32 29.27
C CYS A 10 26.10 9.51 29.13
N ASN A 11 24.92 10.13 29.06
CA ASN A 11 23.65 9.38 29.11
C ASN A 11 22.69 9.57 27.90
N LEU A 12 22.95 10.48 26.98
CA LEU A 12 22.08 10.68 25.81
C LEU A 12 22.41 9.75 24.65
N ALA A 13 23.68 9.54 24.34
CA ALA A 13 24.11 8.66 23.24
C ALA A 13 23.74 7.18 23.47
N GLY A 14 23.80 6.69 24.71
CA GLY A 14 23.42 5.31 25.05
C GLY A 14 21.91 5.06 24.88
N LYS A 15 21.06 6.02 25.23
CA LYS A 15 19.60 5.89 25.06
C LYS A 15 19.18 5.89 23.59
N PHE A 16 19.81 6.69 22.73
CA PHE A 16 19.54 6.70 21.29
C PHE A 16 19.94 5.39 20.61
N CYS A 17 21.06 4.80 21.00
CA CYS A 17 21.53 3.53 20.44
C CYS A 17 20.60 2.36 20.82
N THR A 18 20.10 2.31 22.06
CA THR A 18 19.18 1.26 22.51
C THR A 18 17.80 1.36 21.86
N VAL A 19 17.27 2.57 21.65
CA VAL A 19 15.97 2.79 20.97
C VAL A 19 16.06 2.34 19.51
N ALA A 20 17.08 2.76 18.79
CA ALA A 20 17.28 2.38 17.39
C ALA A 20 17.47 0.87 17.20
N PHE A 21 18.18 0.21 18.14
CA PHE A 21 18.34 -1.24 18.15
C PHE A 21 17.00 -1.96 18.38
N LEU A 22 16.21 -1.48 19.32
CA LEU A 22 14.90 -2.04 19.65
C LEU A 22 13.92 -1.91 18.46
N GLU A 23 13.93 -0.76 17.76
CA GLU A 23 13.10 -0.56 16.58
C GLU A 23 13.48 -1.51 15.44
N LYS A 24 14.77 -1.70 15.18
CA LYS A 24 15.23 -2.66 14.17
C LYS A 24 14.81 -4.10 14.51
N TRP A 25 14.87 -4.46 15.77
CA TRP A 25 14.45 -5.78 16.23
C TRP A 25 12.94 -5.99 16.09
N ARG A 26 12.13 -5.01 16.50
CA ARG A 26 10.67 -4.99 16.31
C ARG A 26 10.31 -5.14 14.84
N TYR A 27 10.98 -4.40 13.95
CA TYR A 27 10.81 -4.48 12.53
C TYR A 27 11.10 -5.89 11.98
N ARG A 28 12.21 -6.51 12.38
CA ARG A 28 12.55 -7.88 11.99
C ARG A 28 11.50 -8.91 12.44
N LEU A 29 10.94 -8.74 13.62
CA LEU A 29 9.84 -9.58 14.09
C LEU A 29 8.58 -9.37 13.27
N GLY A 30 8.26 -8.13 12.89
CA GLY A 30 7.17 -7.81 11.99
C GLY A 30 7.34 -8.47 10.63
N GLU A 31 8.52 -8.39 10.03
CA GLU A 31 8.88 -9.07 8.78
C GLU A 31 8.72 -10.60 8.89
N SER A 32 9.21 -11.19 9.97
CA SER A 32 9.06 -12.63 10.21
C SER A 32 7.58 -13.05 10.34
N SER A 33 6.77 -12.22 11.01
CA SER A 33 5.33 -12.40 11.11
C SER A 33 4.66 -12.34 9.75
N LEU A 34 5.01 -11.33 8.94
CA LEU A 34 4.49 -11.16 7.58
C LEU A 34 4.81 -12.38 6.70
N ARG A 35 6.07 -12.81 6.66
CA ARG A 35 6.51 -14.00 5.90
C ARG A 35 5.76 -15.27 6.30
N ARG A 36 5.45 -15.44 7.60
CA ARG A 36 4.67 -16.58 8.09
C ARG A 36 3.22 -16.54 7.62
N GLN A 37 2.61 -15.34 7.59
CA GLN A 37 1.24 -15.17 7.12
C GLN A 37 1.12 -15.29 5.61
N MET A 38 2.11 -14.81 4.84
CA MET A 38 2.17 -14.98 3.38
C MET A 38 2.05 -16.46 2.96
N LYS A 39 2.71 -17.37 3.68
CA LYS A 39 2.64 -18.82 3.38
C LYS A 39 1.24 -19.41 3.53
N LYS A 40 0.36 -18.73 4.27
CA LYS A 40 -1.04 -19.13 4.50
C LYS A 40 -2.02 -18.40 3.58
N ASN A 41 -1.56 -17.37 2.88
CA ASN A 41 -2.41 -16.56 2.03
C ASN A 41 -2.49 -17.17 0.63
N HIS A 42 -3.59 -17.86 0.35
CA HIS A 42 -3.90 -18.41 -0.96
C HIS A 42 -4.82 -17.43 -1.69
N ARG A 43 -4.36 -16.88 -2.82
CA ARG A 43 -5.15 -16.03 -3.70
C ARG A 43 -5.09 -16.54 -5.14
N GLN A 44 -6.11 -16.29 -5.92
CA GLN A 44 -6.10 -16.55 -7.35
C GLN A 44 -5.52 -15.32 -8.06
N VAL A 45 -4.36 -15.49 -8.70
CA VAL A 45 -3.73 -14.42 -9.48
C VAL A 45 -4.38 -14.39 -10.85
N LYS A 46 -4.91 -13.21 -11.23
CA LYS A 46 -5.49 -12.98 -12.55
C LYS A 46 -5.25 -11.52 -12.93
N ALA A 47 -4.68 -11.29 -14.11
CA ALA A 47 -4.49 -9.94 -14.62
C ALA A 47 -5.83 -9.30 -15.01
N PHE A 48 -5.97 -8.04 -14.64
CA PHE A 48 -7.10 -7.19 -14.99
C PHE A 48 -6.60 -5.88 -15.60
N ASN A 49 -7.29 -5.40 -16.61
CA ASN A 49 -7.16 -4.01 -17.06
C ASN A 49 -8.28 -3.14 -16.46
N LEU A 50 -8.20 -1.82 -16.66
CA LEU A 50 -9.18 -0.88 -16.10
C LEU A 50 -10.60 -1.11 -16.63
N ARG A 51 -10.76 -1.63 -17.87
CA ARG A 51 -12.08 -1.88 -18.47
C ARG A 51 -12.79 -3.09 -17.86
N GLN A 52 -12.04 -4.05 -17.36
CA GLN A 52 -12.56 -5.31 -16.81
C GLN A 52 -12.79 -5.23 -15.30
N ALA A 53 -12.06 -4.35 -14.61
CA ALA A 53 -12.14 -4.20 -13.17
C ALA A 53 -13.49 -3.58 -12.77
N LYS A 54 -14.14 -4.15 -11.77
CA LYS A 54 -15.40 -3.66 -11.18
C LYS A 54 -15.20 -3.17 -9.75
N GLU A 55 -14.40 -3.90 -8.96
CA GLU A 55 -14.11 -3.58 -7.56
C GLU A 55 -12.61 -3.44 -7.34
N VAL A 56 -12.16 -2.26 -6.92
CA VAL A 56 -10.75 -2.00 -6.68
C VAL A 56 -10.49 -1.53 -5.26
N GLY A 57 -9.37 -1.99 -4.71
CA GLY A 57 -8.79 -1.48 -3.48
C GLY A 57 -7.73 -0.41 -3.79
N ILE A 58 -7.75 0.69 -3.03
CA ILE A 58 -6.73 1.74 -3.09
C ILE A 58 -6.11 1.87 -1.71
N LEU A 59 -4.83 1.56 -1.63
CA LEU A 59 -4.02 1.62 -0.43
C LEU A 59 -2.93 2.66 -0.62
N PHE A 60 -2.82 3.64 0.29
CA PHE A 60 -1.90 4.76 0.09
C PHE A 60 -1.42 5.38 1.40
N ASP A 61 -0.31 6.14 1.31
CA ASP A 61 0.15 7.00 2.39
C ASP A 61 -0.63 8.33 2.36
N ALA A 62 -1.43 8.55 3.40
CA ALA A 62 -2.25 9.74 3.58
C ALA A 62 -1.63 10.76 4.56
N THR A 63 -0.33 10.66 4.84
CA THR A 63 0.33 11.49 5.85
C THR A 63 0.34 12.96 5.46
N THR A 64 0.44 13.27 4.17
CA THR A 64 0.47 14.65 3.66
C THR A 64 -0.62 14.90 2.61
N LEU A 65 -1.05 16.15 2.50
CA LEU A 65 -2.02 16.56 1.47
C LEU A 65 -1.48 16.37 0.05
N GLU A 66 -0.18 16.54 -0.13
CA GLU A 66 0.50 16.33 -1.40
C GLU A 66 0.32 14.90 -1.93
N LYS A 67 0.39 13.91 -1.05
CA LYS A 67 0.14 12.50 -1.39
C LYS A 67 -1.35 12.19 -1.53
N TYR A 68 -2.19 12.88 -0.79
CA TYR A 68 -3.63 12.66 -0.75
C TYR A 68 -4.37 13.18 -2.00
N GLU A 69 -4.08 14.40 -2.47
CA GLU A 69 -4.82 15.02 -3.58
C GLU A 69 -4.74 14.25 -4.91
N PRO A 70 -3.59 13.73 -5.35
CA PRO A 70 -3.52 12.87 -6.54
C PRO A 70 -4.37 11.61 -6.41
N VAL A 71 -4.41 11.00 -5.22
CA VAL A 71 -5.21 9.80 -4.96
C VAL A 71 -6.70 10.11 -5.06
N ARG A 72 -7.13 11.26 -4.52
CA ARG A 72 -8.52 11.72 -4.64
C ARG A 72 -8.94 11.88 -6.09
N SER A 73 -8.10 12.49 -6.92
CA SER A 73 -8.34 12.65 -8.35
C SER A 73 -8.39 11.31 -9.08
N PHE A 74 -7.54 10.37 -8.69
CA PHE A 74 -7.55 9.02 -9.25
C PHE A 74 -8.82 8.25 -8.90
N ILE A 75 -9.32 8.38 -7.68
CA ILE A 75 -10.58 7.77 -7.26
C ILE A 75 -11.74 8.30 -8.09
N ALA A 76 -11.83 9.64 -8.28
CA ALA A 76 -12.85 10.25 -9.14
C ALA A 76 -12.79 9.68 -10.57
N PHE A 77 -11.59 9.60 -11.16
CA PHE A 77 -11.38 9.00 -12.47
C PHE A 77 -11.87 7.54 -12.54
N LEU A 78 -11.60 6.70 -11.55
CA LEU A 78 -12.07 5.32 -11.53
C LEU A 78 -13.59 5.22 -11.39
N GLN A 79 -14.19 6.08 -10.57
CA GLN A 79 -15.64 6.15 -10.38
C GLN A 79 -16.37 6.61 -11.66
N GLU A 80 -15.79 7.53 -12.40
CA GLU A 80 -16.30 7.95 -13.74
C GLU A 80 -16.28 6.79 -14.76
N GLN A 81 -15.36 5.83 -14.60
CA GLN A 81 -15.32 4.59 -15.39
C GLN A 81 -16.31 3.51 -14.87
N GLY A 82 -17.12 3.81 -13.86
CA GLY A 82 -18.06 2.87 -13.26
C GLY A 82 -17.41 1.84 -12.31
N ILE A 83 -16.18 2.09 -11.86
CA ILE A 83 -15.44 1.18 -10.97
C ILE A 83 -15.73 1.53 -9.51
N HIS A 84 -16.14 0.55 -8.72
CA HIS A 84 -16.33 0.71 -7.27
C HIS A 84 -14.98 0.73 -6.55
N THR A 85 -14.74 1.79 -5.79
CA THR A 85 -13.48 2.00 -5.08
C THR A 85 -13.61 1.80 -3.57
N HIS A 86 -12.70 1.05 -2.99
CA HIS A 86 -12.52 0.90 -1.54
C HIS A 86 -11.18 1.50 -1.15
N VAL A 87 -11.19 2.45 -0.24
CA VAL A 87 -10.01 3.29 0.02
C VAL A 87 -9.56 3.12 1.46
N LEU A 88 -8.27 2.82 1.62
CA LEU A 88 -7.62 2.73 2.92
C LEU A 88 -6.33 3.56 2.92
N GLY A 89 -6.32 4.63 3.71
CA GLY A 89 -5.17 5.51 3.91
C GLY A 89 -4.43 5.19 5.21
N TYR A 90 -3.11 5.17 5.15
CA TYR A 90 -2.25 5.13 6.33
C TYR A 90 -1.73 6.52 6.66
N ILE A 91 -1.82 6.91 7.93
CA ILE A 91 -1.27 8.15 8.43
C ILE A 91 -0.09 7.82 9.35
N ASN A 92 1.10 8.18 8.91
CA ASN A 92 2.34 7.93 9.63
C ASN A 92 2.50 8.88 10.83
N ASP A 93 1.40 9.10 11.56
CA ASP A 93 1.30 9.84 12.81
C ASP A 93 0.36 9.09 13.77
N LYS A 94 0.33 9.54 15.02
CA LYS A 94 -0.60 9.03 16.05
C LYS A 94 -2.02 9.56 15.89
N LYS A 95 -2.18 10.79 15.36
CA LYS A 95 -3.49 11.45 15.18
C LYS A 95 -3.90 11.46 13.72
N ILE A 96 -5.13 11.10 13.47
CA ILE A 96 -5.79 11.30 12.18
C ILE A 96 -6.30 12.74 12.16
N PRO A 97 -5.95 13.58 11.15
CA PRO A 97 -6.48 14.94 11.04
C PRO A 97 -8.01 14.94 10.94
N ASP A 98 -8.67 15.88 11.63
CA ASP A 98 -10.12 15.97 11.64
C ASP A 98 -10.73 16.15 10.24
N SER A 99 -10.00 16.79 9.32
CA SER A 99 -10.39 16.95 7.92
C SER A 99 -10.59 15.63 7.18
N TYR A 100 -9.97 14.54 7.62
CA TYR A 100 -10.13 13.22 7.04
C TYR A 100 -11.33 12.45 7.62
N LEU A 101 -11.71 12.71 8.87
CA LEU A 101 -12.82 12.02 9.55
C LEU A 101 -14.19 12.33 8.93
N LEU A 102 -14.34 13.46 8.25
CA LEU A 102 -15.58 13.87 7.60
C LEU A 102 -15.87 13.16 6.28
N ARG A 103 -14.97 12.31 5.79
CA ARG A 103 -15.08 11.66 4.48
C ARG A 103 -15.58 10.22 4.62
N ARG A 104 -16.88 10.02 4.46
CA ARG A 104 -17.56 8.73 4.62
C ARG A 104 -17.07 7.59 3.71
N SER A 105 -16.44 7.92 2.58
CA SER A 105 -15.99 6.93 1.58
C SER A 105 -14.55 6.45 1.80
N PHE A 106 -13.84 6.98 2.81
CA PHE A 106 -12.44 6.67 3.09
C PHE A 106 -12.30 6.09 4.49
N HIS A 107 -11.53 5.04 4.59
CA HIS A 107 -11.08 4.54 5.88
C HIS A 107 -9.61 4.90 6.09
N PHE A 108 -9.27 5.25 7.32
CA PHE A 108 -7.90 5.59 7.68
C PHE A 108 -7.47 4.78 8.89
N PHE A 109 -6.19 4.52 8.97
CA PHE A 109 -5.53 3.98 10.15
C PHE A 109 -4.22 4.72 10.39
N SER A 110 -3.75 4.72 11.62
CA SER A 110 -2.63 5.51 12.11
C SER A 110 -1.60 4.64 12.83
N LYS A 111 -0.54 5.26 13.38
CA LYS A 111 0.42 4.55 14.25
C LYS A 111 -0.24 3.92 15.47
N ASN A 112 -1.34 4.46 15.97
CA ASN A 112 -2.07 3.90 17.11
C ASN A 112 -2.77 2.57 16.77
N ASP A 113 -3.02 2.34 15.48
CA ASP A 113 -3.63 1.11 14.97
C ASP A 113 -2.59 0.03 14.61
N LEU A 114 -1.35 0.20 15.04
CA LEU A 114 -0.28 -0.75 14.84
C LEU A 114 0.04 -1.49 16.14
N SER A 115 0.27 -2.79 16.01
CA SER A 115 0.82 -3.59 17.11
C SER A 115 2.26 -3.20 17.42
N TRP A 116 2.80 -3.74 18.50
CA TRP A 116 4.20 -3.52 18.89
C TRP A 116 5.23 -3.87 17.79
N ILE A 117 4.93 -4.81 16.90
CA ILE A 117 5.76 -5.20 15.75
C ILE A 117 5.35 -4.50 14.44
N PHE A 118 4.71 -3.35 14.52
CA PHE A 118 4.21 -2.54 13.39
C PHE A 118 3.15 -3.21 12.50
N LYS A 119 2.56 -4.32 12.94
CA LYS A 119 1.47 -4.99 12.24
C LYS A 119 0.19 -4.17 12.37
N PRO A 120 -0.52 -3.84 11.26
CA PRO A 120 -1.87 -3.26 11.32
C PRO A 120 -2.84 -4.17 12.05
N VAL A 121 -3.58 -3.61 13.03
CA VAL A 121 -4.53 -4.38 13.87
C VAL A 121 -5.93 -3.78 13.84
N SER A 122 -6.15 -2.65 13.15
CA SER A 122 -7.49 -2.07 13.02
C SER A 122 -8.39 -2.99 12.20
N GLN A 123 -9.68 -3.03 12.55
CA GLN A 123 -10.66 -3.84 11.82
C GLN A 123 -10.81 -3.38 10.37
N HIS A 124 -10.67 -2.08 10.09
CA HIS A 124 -10.69 -1.55 8.72
C HIS A 124 -9.54 -2.12 7.87
N ALA A 125 -8.33 -2.21 8.43
CA ALA A 125 -7.19 -2.78 7.74
C ALA A 125 -7.37 -4.28 7.49
N ILE A 126 -7.91 -5.02 8.47
CA ILE A 126 -8.18 -6.46 8.36
C ILE A 126 -9.22 -6.71 7.28
N ASN A 127 -10.37 -6.06 7.35
CA ASN A 127 -11.44 -6.20 6.36
C ASN A 127 -10.97 -5.84 4.95
N PHE A 128 -10.09 -4.84 4.83
CA PHE A 128 -9.56 -4.40 3.55
C PHE A 128 -8.69 -5.48 2.89
N TYR A 129 -7.71 -6.06 3.58
CA TYR A 129 -6.84 -7.06 2.94
C TYR A 129 -7.52 -8.43 2.77
N GLU A 130 -8.59 -8.73 3.52
CA GLU A 130 -9.39 -9.95 3.36
C GLU A 130 -10.39 -9.87 2.22
N LYS A 131 -10.73 -8.65 1.76
CA LYS A 131 -11.66 -8.47 0.64
C LYS A 131 -10.99 -8.88 -0.69
N ASN A 132 -11.76 -9.57 -1.53
CA ASN A 132 -11.35 -9.91 -2.88
C ASN A 132 -11.59 -8.70 -3.80
N PHE A 133 -10.52 -8.04 -4.21
CA PHE A 133 -10.54 -7.00 -5.23
C PHE A 133 -10.15 -7.58 -6.58
N ASP A 134 -10.68 -7.03 -7.66
CA ASP A 134 -10.16 -7.28 -9.00
C ASP A 134 -8.73 -6.74 -9.11
N ILE A 135 -8.53 -5.48 -8.68
CA ILE A 135 -7.21 -4.84 -8.63
C ILE A 135 -7.01 -4.20 -7.24
N LEU A 136 -5.82 -4.37 -6.69
CA LEU A 136 -5.31 -3.57 -5.59
C LEU A 136 -4.26 -2.59 -6.12
N PHE A 137 -4.50 -1.30 -5.97
CA PHE A 137 -3.51 -0.25 -6.19
C PHE A 137 -2.82 0.10 -4.88
N CYS A 138 -1.53 -0.18 -4.77
CA CYS A 138 -0.70 0.27 -3.65
C CYS A 138 0.10 1.50 -4.09
N LEU A 139 -0.39 2.68 -3.71
CA LEU A 139 0.17 3.98 -4.06
C LEU A 139 1.16 4.46 -2.98
N ASP A 140 1.99 3.55 -2.52
CA ASP A 140 3.09 3.82 -1.59
C ASP A 140 4.39 3.99 -2.36
N THR A 141 5.03 5.14 -2.19
CA THR A 141 6.31 5.47 -2.83
C THR A 141 7.50 5.40 -1.89
N GLU A 142 7.28 5.09 -0.60
CA GLU A 142 8.31 5.05 0.44
C GLU A 142 8.54 3.66 1.04
N ASN A 143 7.79 2.64 0.61
CA ASN A 143 7.85 1.27 1.13
C ASN A 143 7.55 1.18 2.64
N LEU A 144 6.49 1.87 3.07
CA LEU A 144 6.07 1.87 4.46
C LEU A 144 5.60 0.48 4.89
N PHE A 145 6.20 -0.06 5.96
CA PHE A 145 5.91 -1.42 6.42
C PHE A 145 4.42 -1.72 6.65
N PRO A 146 3.61 -0.83 7.26
CA PRO A 146 2.18 -1.10 7.44
C PRO A 146 1.41 -1.23 6.12
N LEU A 147 1.72 -0.41 5.11
CA LEU A 147 1.12 -0.48 3.78
C LEU A 147 1.56 -1.76 3.06
N ARG A 148 2.86 -2.04 3.07
CA ARG A 148 3.40 -3.27 2.51
C ARG A 148 2.80 -4.51 3.15
N TYR A 149 2.59 -4.52 4.48
CA TYR A 149 1.94 -5.62 5.19
C TYR A 149 0.56 -5.90 4.64
N ILE A 150 -0.29 -4.87 4.50
CA ILE A 150 -1.65 -4.98 3.95
C ILE A 150 -1.61 -5.43 2.50
N ALA A 151 -0.80 -4.77 1.65
CA ALA A 151 -0.68 -5.11 0.24
C ALA A 151 -0.24 -6.56 0.01
N THR A 152 0.73 -7.03 0.81
CA THR A 152 1.23 -8.41 0.71
C THR A 152 0.16 -9.42 1.07
N LEU A 153 -0.61 -9.19 2.15
CA LEU A 153 -1.65 -10.11 2.61
C LEU A 153 -2.98 -9.96 1.88
N SER A 154 -3.16 -8.92 1.08
CA SER A 154 -4.39 -8.73 0.32
C SER A 154 -4.72 -9.94 -0.57
N ARG A 155 -6.01 -10.27 -0.62
CA ARG A 155 -6.58 -11.32 -1.48
C ARG A 155 -6.93 -10.84 -2.89
N ALA A 156 -6.55 -9.61 -3.26
CA ALA A 156 -6.79 -9.07 -4.59
C ALA A 156 -6.24 -9.99 -5.68
N HIS A 157 -6.99 -10.11 -6.78
CA HIS A 157 -6.59 -10.93 -7.93
C HIS A 157 -5.36 -10.35 -8.64
N PHE A 158 -5.29 -9.03 -8.76
CA PHE A 158 -4.18 -8.32 -9.41
C PHE A 158 -3.66 -7.20 -8.51
N LYS A 159 -2.39 -7.25 -8.15
CA LYS A 159 -1.75 -6.26 -7.29
C LYS A 159 -0.80 -5.39 -8.09
N VAL A 160 -1.01 -4.10 -8.02
CA VAL A 160 -0.24 -3.09 -8.77
C VAL A 160 0.41 -2.12 -7.79
N GLY A 161 1.69 -1.83 -7.97
CA GLY A 161 2.41 -0.90 -7.12
C GLY A 161 3.77 -0.50 -7.65
N ARG A 162 4.50 0.31 -6.87
CA ARG A 162 5.88 0.70 -7.19
C ARG A 162 6.83 -0.50 -7.05
N PHE A 163 7.81 -0.59 -7.93
CA PHE A 163 8.92 -1.52 -7.80
C PHE A 163 9.87 -1.10 -6.67
N PHE A 164 10.18 -2.04 -5.79
CA PHE A 164 11.23 -1.93 -4.77
C PHE A 164 12.16 -3.13 -4.89
N PRO A 165 13.50 -2.95 -4.98
CA PRO A 165 14.44 -4.04 -5.22
C PRO A 165 14.34 -5.19 -4.21
N ASP A 166 14.13 -4.86 -2.93
CA ASP A 166 14.12 -5.83 -1.84
C ASP A 166 12.75 -6.48 -1.60
N HIS A 167 11.69 -6.00 -2.27
CA HIS A 167 10.31 -6.38 -1.99
C HIS A 167 9.46 -6.52 -3.26
N GLN A 168 9.32 -7.74 -3.75
CA GLN A 168 8.54 -8.07 -4.96
C GLN A 168 7.22 -8.74 -4.55
N HIS A 169 6.24 -7.95 -4.12
CA HIS A 169 4.95 -8.46 -3.63
C HIS A 169 3.77 -8.13 -4.54
N PHE A 170 4.03 -7.45 -5.66
CA PHE A 170 3.04 -7.07 -6.64
C PHE A 170 3.15 -7.92 -7.90
N ASP A 171 2.03 -8.09 -8.59
CA ASP A 171 1.98 -8.80 -9.87
C ASP A 171 2.40 -7.89 -11.03
N PHE A 172 2.16 -6.59 -10.87
CA PHE A 172 2.59 -5.55 -11.80
C PHE A 172 3.31 -4.45 -11.04
N MET A 173 4.56 -4.21 -11.39
CA MET A 173 5.43 -3.26 -10.70
C MET A 173 5.94 -2.18 -11.64
N ILE A 174 5.81 -0.94 -11.21
CA ILE A 174 6.25 0.24 -11.96
C ILE A 174 7.54 0.77 -11.35
N ASN A 175 8.59 0.81 -12.17
CA ASN A 175 9.88 1.36 -11.75
C ASN A 175 9.90 2.87 -11.99
N LEU A 176 9.89 3.64 -10.92
CA LEU A 176 9.98 5.09 -10.93
C LEU A 176 11.46 5.50 -10.83
N LYS A 177 11.99 6.12 -11.88
CA LYS A 177 13.42 6.50 -11.95
C LYS A 177 13.66 7.95 -11.51
N GLU A 178 13.03 8.91 -12.19
CA GLU A 178 13.29 10.35 -12.04
C GLU A 178 12.26 11.00 -11.10
N ASP A 179 10.98 10.77 -11.36
CA ASP A 179 9.89 11.24 -10.51
C ASP A 179 9.33 10.09 -9.68
N THR A 180 9.46 10.20 -8.36
CA THR A 180 8.96 9.21 -7.40
C THR A 180 7.66 9.64 -6.72
N SER A 181 6.99 10.67 -7.24
CA SER A 181 5.74 11.16 -6.69
C SER A 181 4.59 10.18 -6.88
N VAL A 182 3.59 10.26 -5.99
CA VAL A 182 2.34 9.49 -6.11
C VAL A 182 1.58 9.87 -7.38
N ALA A 183 1.62 11.15 -7.76
CA ALA A 183 0.99 11.64 -8.98
C ALA A 183 1.55 10.94 -10.23
N TYR A 184 2.87 10.88 -10.35
CA TYR A 184 3.53 10.21 -11.47
C TYR A 184 3.26 8.69 -11.47
N LEU A 185 3.28 8.04 -10.31
CA LEU A 185 2.91 6.62 -10.21
C LEU A 185 1.50 6.38 -10.74
N ILE A 186 0.53 7.21 -10.39
CA ILE A 186 -0.85 7.12 -10.84
C ILE A 186 -0.94 7.29 -12.38
N GLU A 187 -0.25 8.27 -12.95
CA GLU A 187 -0.24 8.46 -14.41
C GLU A 187 0.34 7.24 -15.13
N GLN A 188 1.43 6.66 -14.63
CA GLN A 188 1.97 5.43 -15.19
C GLN A 188 0.99 4.26 -15.08
N ILE A 189 0.29 4.12 -13.95
CA ILE A 189 -0.76 3.10 -13.77
C ILE A 189 -1.85 3.26 -14.83
N LYS A 190 -2.35 4.48 -15.05
CA LYS A 190 -3.38 4.75 -16.06
C LYS A 190 -2.91 4.34 -17.45
N VAL A 191 -1.71 4.75 -17.85
CA VAL A 191 -1.14 4.43 -19.17
C VAL A 191 -1.01 2.92 -19.37
N TYR A 192 -0.38 2.23 -18.42
CA TYR A 192 -0.11 0.80 -18.58
C TYR A 192 -1.38 -0.06 -18.50
N LEU A 193 -2.27 0.21 -17.54
CA LEU A 193 -3.46 -0.62 -17.38
C LEU A 193 -4.55 -0.34 -18.42
N SER A 194 -4.59 0.84 -19.02
CA SER A 194 -5.47 1.10 -20.16
C SER A 194 -5.06 0.33 -21.41
N ASN A 195 -3.77 0.04 -21.56
CA ASN A 195 -3.19 -0.66 -22.72
C ASN A 195 -2.90 -2.14 -22.45
N LEU A 196 -3.13 -2.62 -21.23
CA LEU A 196 -2.84 -4.02 -20.85
C LEU A 196 -3.83 -4.95 -21.55
N ARG A 197 -3.31 -5.80 -22.45
CA ARG A 197 -4.07 -6.89 -23.06
C ARG A 197 -4.12 -8.06 -22.10
N THR A 198 -5.31 -8.48 -21.72
CA THR A 198 -5.52 -9.64 -20.87
C THR A 198 -5.93 -10.84 -21.72
N SER A 199 -5.69 -12.06 -21.24
CA SER A 199 -6.01 -13.30 -21.96
C SER A 199 -7.49 -13.41 -22.37
N ASN A 200 -8.40 -12.77 -21.64
CA ASN A 200 -9.83 -12.74 -21.99
C ASN A 200 -10.15 -11.91 -23.24
N GLU A 201 -9.33 -10.91 -23.59
CA GLU A 201 -9.52 -10.14 -24.82
C GLU A 201 -9.07 -10.87 -26.08
N SER A 202 -8.10 -11.80 -25.93
CA SER A 202 -7.64 -12.63 -27.04
C SER A 202 -8.66 -13.70 -27.46
N GLU A 203 -9.61 -14.06 -26.61
CA GLU A 203 -10.67 -15.01 -26.95
C GLU A 203 -11.87 -14.33 -27.63
N ILE A 204 -12.16 -13.07 -27.32
CA ILE A 204 -13.27 -12.32 -27.90
C ILE A 204 -12.96 -11.92 -29.36
N ASN A 205 -11.68 -11.74 -29.70
CA ASN A 205 -11.24 -11.32 -31.04
C ASN A 205 -10.83 -12.50 -31.95
N LYS A 206 -11.15 -13.74 -31.62
CA LYS A 206 -11.01 -14.84 -32.59
C LYS A 206 -12.08 -14.68 -33.67
N PRO A 207 -11.71 -14.57 -34.95
CA PRO A 207 -12.70 -14.56 -36.02
C PRO A 207 -13.52 -15.84 -35.97
N ILE A 208 -14.84 -15.70 -36.01
CA ILE A 208 -15.77 -16.84 -36.12
C ILE A 208 -15.36 -17.62 -37.36
N PRO A 209 -15.05 -18.92 -37.27
CA PRO A 209 -14.73 -19.71 -38.44
C PRO A 209 -15.94 -19.69 -39.37
N ALA A 210 -15.74 -19.25 -40.62
CA ALA A 210 -16.77 -19.27 -41.64
C ALA A 210 -17.18 -20.76 -41.85
N GLU A 211 -18.41 -21.05 -41.46
CA GLU A 211 -19.02 -22.35 -41.82
C GLU A 211 -19.08 -22.48 -43.37
N LYS A 212 -18.49 -23.56 -43.82
CA LYS A 212 -18.58 -23.98 -45.23
C LYS A 212 -19.82 -24.82 -45.45
#